data_22b5f7a03db92146d60d8427b952449d
#
_entry.id   22b5f7a03db92146d60d8427b952449d
#
_cell.length_a   1.000
_cell.length_b   1.000
_cell.length_c   1.000
_cell.angle_alpha   90.00
_cell.angle_beta   90.00
_cell.angle_gamma   90.00
#
_symmetry.space_group_name_H-M   'P 1'
#
loop_
_entity.id
_entity.type
_entity.pdbx_description
1 polymer ?
#
loop_
_entity_poly.entity_id
_entity_poly.type
_entity_poly.pdbx_seq_one_letter_code
_entity_poly.pdbx_strand_id
1 'polypeptide(L)'
;ALEENGVGRPSTYAPTIDTIQRRYYVKLEGRSIVPTELGEIVDSLIEEFFPDITDVDYTATLENELDGVEDGKKDWVKVIDEYYHPFKKELTTADKEIEKIQIKDEPAGFNCDICGAPMVIKMGKYGKFYACSRFPDCRNTKPIVKKIGVTCPKCGKGEVVEKKSKKNRKFYGCSRY
;
A
#
# COMPACT_ATOMS: atom_id res chain seq x y z
N ALA A 1 3.41 21.66 2.69
CA ALA A 1 2.87 21.27 1.36
C ALA A 1 1.35 21.02 1.43
N LEU A 2 0.83 19.96 2.10
CA LEU A 2 -0.64 19.68 2.12
C LEU A 2 -1.44 20.84 2.70
N GLU A 3 -1.05 21.37 3.86
CA GLU A 3 -1.70 22.50 4.51
C GLU A 3 -1.67 23.79 3.68
N GLU A 4 -0.56 24.08 3.01
CA GLU A 4 -0.39 25.24 2.12
C GLU A 4 -1.33 25.18 0.91
N ASN A 5 -1.69 24.00 0.47
CA ASN A 5 -2.61 23.77 -0.64
C ASN A 5 -4.07 23.52 -0.19
N GLY A 6 -4.37 23.65 1.10
CA GLY A 6 -5.72 23.44 1.61
C GLY A 6 -6.22 22.00 1.59
N VAL A 7 -5.32 21.04 1.41
CA VAL A 7 -5.64 19.60 1.30
C VAL A 7 -5.58 18.94 2.66
N GLY A 8 -6.72 18.39 3.09
CA GLY A 8 -6.85 17.73 4.39
C GLY A 8 -6.97 18.71 5.57
N ARG A 9 -6.98 18.16 6.77
CA ARG A 9 -7.07 18.91 8.02
C ARG A 9 -6.04 18.34 9.01
N PRO A 10 -5.64 19.08 10.05
CA PRO A 10 -4.65 18.62 11.04
C PRO A 10 -4.94 17.22 11.60
N SER A 11 -6.22 16.90 11.80
CA SER A 11 -6.66 15.60 12.31
C SER A 11 -6.49 14.45 11.31
N THR A 12 -6.39 14.72 10.00
CA THR A 12 -6.33 13.71 8.95
C THR A 12 -4.92 13.44 8.44
N TYR A 13 -3.96 14.34 8.62
CA TYR A 13 -2.61 14.18 8.06
C TYR A 13 -1.90 12.91 8.57
N ALA A 14 -1.84 12.72 9.87
CA ALA A 14 -1.16 11.57 10.46
C ALA A 14 -1.84 10.23 10.08
N PRO A 15 -3.18 10.08 10.16
CA PRO A 15 -3.88 8.88 9.71
C PRO A 15 -3.67 8.57 8.22
N THR A 16 -3.63 9.58 7.36
CA THR A 16 -3.40 9.41 5.91
C THR A 16 -2.00 8.86 5.66
N ILE A 17 -0.97 9.47 6.24
CA ILE A 17 0.42 9.02 6.10
C ILE A 17 0.59 7.58 6.64
N ASP A 18 -0.01 7.25 7.79
CA ASP A 18 0.02 5.88 8.32
C ASP A 18 -0.67 4.90 7.37
N THR A 19 -1.76 5.31 6.73
CA THR A 19 -2.50 4.46 5.80
C THR A 19 -1.71 4.16 4.54
N ILE A 20 -1.09 5.16 3.89
CA ILE A 20 -0.30 4.93 2.67
C ILE A 20 0.96 4.09 2.94
N GLN A 21 1.59 4.26 4.11
CA GLN A 21 2.69 3.39 4.56
C GLN A 21 2.22 1.95 4.83
N ARG A 22 1.09 1.78 5.51
CA ARG A 22 0.52 0.46 5.82
C ARG A 22 0.10 -0.30 4.56
N ARG A 23 -0.32 0.41 3.52
CA ARG A 23 -0.67 -0.15 2.21
C ARG A 23 0.55 -0.38 1.31
N TYR A 24 1.76 -0.03 1.78
CA TYR A 24 3.00 -0.14 1.02
C TYR A 24 3.05 0.71 -0.27
N TYR A 25 2.27 1.78 -0.34
CA TYR A 25 2.39 2.75 -1.42
C TYR A 25 3.65 3.58 -1.28
N VAL A 26 4.05 3.85 -0.04
CA VAL A 26 5.29 4.54 0.29
C VAL A 26 6.06 3.79 1.37
N LYS A 27 7.37 4.04 1.45
CA LYS A 27 8.28 3.56 2.49
C LYS A 27 9.03 4.73 3.12
N LEU A 28 9.47 4.55 4.37
CA LEU A 28 10.36 5.50 5.02
C LEU A 28 11.82 5.14 4.74
N GLU A 29 12.58 6.07 4.20
CA GLU A 29 14.03 6.01 4.08
C GLU A 29 14.65 7.14 4.93
N GLY A 30 15.13 6.78 6.10
CA GLY A 30 15.55 7.78 7.09
C GLY A 30 14.38 8.63 7.57
N ARG A 31 14.36 9.90 7.19
CA ARG A 31 13.27 10.85 7.49
C ARG A 31 12.39 11.17 6.28
N SER A 32 12.70 10.61 5.13
CA SER A 32 11.98 10.87 3.88
C SER A 32 10.97 9.77 3.59
N ILE A 33 9.83 10.17 3.04
CA ILE A 33 8.82 9.28 2.48
C ILE A 33 9.15 9.10 1.00
N VAL A 34 9.35 7.87 0.56
CA VAL A 34 9.71 7.53 -0.81
C VAL A 34 8.63 6.61 -1.39
N PRO A 35 8.14 6.85 -2.61
CA PRO A 35 7.17 5.96 -3.25
C PRO A 35 7.78 4.57 -3.48
N THR A 36 6.93 3.57 -3.54
CA THR A 36 7.29 2.21 -3.95
C THR A 36 6.80 1.98 -5.38
N GLU A 37 7.30 0.94 -6.04
CA GLU A 37 6.80 0.53 -7.36
C GLU A 37 5.26 0.34 -7.37
N LEU A 38 4.69 -0.25 -6.30
CA LEU A 38 3.24 -0.36 -6.14
C LEU A 38 2.58 1.02 -6.03
N GLY A 39 3.21 1.94 -5.29
CA GLY A 39 2.71 3.30 -5.13
C GLY A 39 2.66 4.04 -6.46
N GLU A 40 3.74 3.97 -7.25
CA GLU A 40 3.84 4.60 -8.57
C GLU A 40 2.80 4.05 -9.56
N ILE A 41 2.59 2.71 -9.57
CA ILE A 41 1.58 2.08 -10.42
C ILE A 41 0.16 2.53 -10.02
N VAL A 42 -0.14 2.56 -8.72
CA VAL A 42 -1.45 3.00 -8.22
C VAL A 42 -1.69 4.47 -8.52
N ASP A 43 -0.68 5.31 -8.32
CA ASP A 43 -0.72 6.74 -8.59
C ASP A 43 -1.04 7.01 -10.07
N SER A 44 -0.27 6.40 -10.99
CA SER A 44 -0.50 6.52 -12.43
C SER A 44 -1.90 6.05 -12.86
N LEU A 45 -2.42 4.97 -12.25
CA LEU A 45 -3.78 4.50 -12.52
C LEU A 45 -4.84 5.50 -12.04
N ILE A 46 -4.64 6.07 -10.86
CA ILE A 46 -5.59 7.06 -10.31
C ILE A 46 -5.56 8.33 -11.14
N GLU A 47 -4.38 8.81 -11.54
CA GLU A 47 -4.24 9.98 -12.42
C GLU A 47 -4.92 9.77 -13.80
N GLU A 48 -4.78 8.56 -14.37
CA GLU A 48 -5.36 8.23 -15.67
C GLU A 48 -6.89 8.14 -15.64
N PHE A 49 -7.46 7.46 -14.65
CA PHE A 49 -8.89 7.13 -14.61
C PHE A 49 -9.72 8.07 -13.74
N PHE A 50 -9.09 8.84 -12.86
CA PHE A 50 -9.75 9.74 -11.92
C PHE A 50 -9.00 11.08 -11.82
N PRO A 51 -8.81 11.79 -12.94
CA PRO A 51 -8.02 13.02 -12.99
C PRO A 51 -8.56 14.12 -12.07
N ASP A 52 -9.88 14.23 -11.93
CA ASP A 52 -10.48 15.24 -11.06
C ASP A 52 -10.13 15.01 -9.59
N ILE A 53 -10.12 13.75 -9.11
CA ILE A 53 -9.82 13.40 -7.71
C ILE A 53 -8.35 13.62 -7.37
N THR A 54 -7.45 13.50 -8.35
CA THR A 54 -6.00 13.71 -8.16
C THR A 54 -5.61 15.18 -8.23
N ASP A 55 -6.50 16.03 -8.71
CA ASP A 55 -6.27 17.46 -8.73
C ASP A 55 -6.27 18.04 -7.31
N VAL A 56 -5.21 18.80 -7.00
CA VAL A 56 -5.03 19.42 -5.67
C VAL A 56 -6.08 20.49 -5.43
N ASP A 57 -6.43 21.27 -6.46
CA ASP A 57 -7.43 22.34 -6.38
C ASP A 57 -8.83 21.76 -6.19
N TYR A 58 -9.12 20.62 -6.81
CA TYR A 58 -10.38 19.91 -6.63
C TYR A 58 -10.57 19.44 -5.18
N THR A 59 -9.53 18.82 -4.60
CA THR A 59 -9.56 18.39 -3.19
C THR A 59 -9.74 19.58 -2.25
N ALA A 60 -9.01 20.67 -2.46
CA ALA A 60 -9.15 21.88 -1.67
C ALA A 60 -10.55 22.50 -1.79
N THR A 61 -11.14 22.48 -3.00
CA THR A 61 -12.50 22.95 -3.25
C THR A 61 -13.52 22.11 -2.49
N LEU A 62 -13.43 20.78 -2.55
CA LEU A 62 -14.32 19.87 -1.81
C LEU A 62 -14.24 20.07 -0.31
N GLU A 63 -13.04 20.29 0.25
CA GLU A 63 -12.86 20.61 1.68
C GLU A 63 -13.59 21.91 2.04
N ASN A 64 -13.48 22.95 1.20
CA ASN A 64 -14.19 24.22 1.41
C ASN A 64 -15.72 24.08 1.28
N GLU A 65 -16.19 23.21 0.36
CA GLU A 65 -17.61 22.88 0.24
C GLU A 65 -18.14 22.23 1.52
N LEU A 66 -17.39 21.30 2.10
CA LEU A 66 -17.73 20.62 3.36
C LEU A 66 -17.73 21.59 4.54
N ASP A 67 -16.76 22.51 4.62
CA ASP A 67 -16.75 23.59 5.61
C ASP A 67 -18.01 24.49 5.47
N GLY A 68 -18.43 24.76 4.22
CA GLY A 68 -19.68 25.48 3.96
C GLY A 68 -20.94 24.73 4.41
N VAL A 69 -20.92 23.40 4.39
CA VAL A 69 -22.00 22.57 4.97
C VAL A 69 -21.98 22.64 6.48
N GLU A 70 -20.79 22.55 7.12
CA GLU A 70 -20.63 22.71 8.57
C GLU A 70 -21.16 24.05 9.07
N ASP A 71 -20.88 25.13 8.34
CA ASP A 71 -21.39 26.49 8.63
C ASP A 71 -22.90 26.66 8.34
N GLY A 72 -23.58 25.67 7.81
CA GLY A 72 -24.99 25.75 7.43
C GLY A 72 -25.28 26.63 6.19
N LYS A 73 -24.24 26.97 5.40
CA LYS A 73 -24.33 27.80 4.20
C LYS A 73 -24.64 27.02 2.94
N LYS A 74 -24.36 25.69 2.95
CA LYS A 74 -24.54 24.80 1.82
C LYS A 74 -25.37 23.58 2.20
N ASP A 75 -26.11 23.08 1.20
CA ASP A 75 -26.87 21.84 1.33
C ASP A 75 -25.94 20.64 1.07
N TRP A 76 -25.76 19.80 2.09
CA TRP A 76 -24.89 18.63 1.98
C TRP A 76 -25.31 17.63 0.89
N VAL A 77 -26.62 17.53 0.60
CA VAL A 77 -27.12 16.63 -0.45
C VAL A 77 -26.63 17.09 -1.82
N LYS A 78 -26.65 18.39 -2.08
CA LYS A 78 -26.14 18.96 -3.33
C LYS A 78 -24.65 18.76 -3.47
N VAL A 79 -23.87 19.01 -2.42
CA VAL A 79 -22.41 18.80 -2.44
C VAL A 79 -22.07 17.35 -2.75
N ILE A 80 -22.76 16.40 -2.12
CA ILE A 80 -22.53 14.96 -2.38
C ILE A 80 -22.97 14.59 -3.80
N ASP A 81 -24.06 15.11 -4.30
CA ASP A 81 -24.59 14.79 -5.62
C ASP A 81 -23.65 15.30 -6.74
N GLU A 82 -23.15 16.53 -6.61
CA GLU A 82 -22.18 17.13 -7.51
C GLU A 82 -20.87 16.35 -7.58
N TYR A 83 -20.41 15.79 -6.44
CA TYR A 83 -19.26 14.90 -6.37
C TYR A 83 -19.55 13.50 -6.96
N TYR A 84 -20.69 12.91 -6.61
CA TYR A 84 -20.97 11.50 -6.88
C TYR A 84 -21.18 11.19 -8.36
N HIS A 85 -21.86 12.07 -9.09
CA HIS A 85 -22.20 11.80 -10.49
C HIS A 85 -20.98 11.73 -11.42
N PRO A 86 -20.02 12.68 -11.40
CA PRO A 86 -18.77 12.57 -12.15
C PRO A 86 -17.97 11.33 -11.73
N PHE A 87 -17.76 11.16 -10.43
CA PHE A 87 -17.04 10.03 -9.88
C PHE A 87 -17.60 8.67 -10.31
N LYS A 88 -18.93 8.51 -10.28
CA LYS A 88 -19.58 7.27 -10.72
C LYS A 88 -19.35 6.99 -12.22
N LYS A 89 -19.31 8.01 -13.03
CA LYS A 89 -19.02 7.88 -14.47
C LYS A 89 -17.59 7.41 -14.68
N GLU A 90 -16.62 8.05 -14.04
CA GLU A 90 -15.20 7.65 -14.07
C GLU A 90 -15.01 6.23 -13.56
N LEU A 91 -15.60 5.88 -12.42
CA LEU A 91 -15.55 4.53 -11.86
C LEU A 91 -16.10 3.47 -12.84
N THR A 92 -17.19 3.79 -13.56
CA THR A 92 -17.76 2.87 -14.55
C THR A 92 -16.84 2.68 -15.76
N THR A 93 -16.10 3.71 -16.16
CA THR A 93 -15.07 3.65 -17.20
C THR A 93 -13.87 2.84 -16.73
N ALA A 94 -13.35 3.16 -15.56
CA ALA A 94 -12.24 2.47 -14.93
C ALA A 94 -12.49 0.96 -14.76
N ASP A 95 -13.70 0.56 -14.34
CA ASP A 95 -14.08 -0.85 -14.15
C ASP A 95 -14.07 -1.65 -15.48
N LYS A 96 -14.26 -0.97 -16.62
CA LYS A 96 -14.25 -1.59 -17.95
C LYS A 96 -12.87 -1.61 -18.59
N GLU A 97 -12.08 -0.57 -18.36
CA GLU A 97 -10.84 -0.30 -19.09
C GLU A 97 -9.59 -0.69 -18.31
N ILE A 98 -9.64 -0.73 -16.97
CA ILE A 98 -8.49 -1.15 -16.17
C ILE A 98 -8.24 -2.65 -16.38
N GLU A 99 -7.21 -2.98 -17.13
CA GLU A 99 -6.70 -4.32 -17.21
C GLU A 99 -5.97 -4.70 -15.92
N LYS A 100 -6.01 -5.99 -15.57
CA LYS A 100 -5.32 -6.51 -14.40
C LYS A 100 -3.81 -6.35 -14.57
N ILE A 101 -3.23 -5.34 -13.95
CA ILE A 101 -1.79 -5.12 -13.95
C ILE A 101 -1.12 -6.22 -13.14
N GLN A 102 -0.25 -6.98 -13.80
CA GLN A 102 0.62 -7.94 -13.14
C GLN A 102 1.97 -7.29 -12.89
N ILE A 103 2.26 -7.00 -11.62
CA ILE A 103 3.62 -6.63 -11.20
C ILE A 103 4.53 -7.80 -11.55
N LYS A 104 5.60 -7.57 -12.31
CA LYS A 104 6.54 -8.62 -12.72
C LYS A 104 7.14 -9.28 -11.48
N ASP A 105 7.03 -10.61 -11.45
CA ASP A 105 7.62 -11.39 -10.37
C ASP A 105 9.16 -11.29 -10.43
N GLU A 106 9.80 -10.83 -9.37
CA GLU A 106 11.26 -10.81 -9.25
C GLU A 106 11.77 -12.22 -8.88
N PRO A 107 12.81 -12.76 -9.54
CA PRO A 107 13.36 -14.07 -9.15
C PRO A 107 13.97 -13.98 -7.73
N ALA A 108 13.64 -14.94 -6.88
CA ALA A 108 14.14 -14.99 -5.49
C ALA A 108 15.55 -15.56 -5.35
N GLY A 109 16.10 -16.18 -6.43
CA GLY A 109 17.45 -16.76 -6.46
C GLY A 109 17.57 -18.14 -5.78
N PHE A 110 16.47 -18.78 -5.40
CA PHE A 110 16.44 -20.13 -4.84
C PHE A 110 15.17 -20.89 -5.25
N ASN A 111 15.19 -22.21 -5.08
CA ASN A 111 14.09 -23.08 -5.50
C ASN A 111 13.15 -23.43 -4.33
N CYS A 112 11.92 -23.76 -4.69
CA CYS A 112 10.90 -24.27 -3.78
C CYS A 112 11.30 -25.61 -3.19
N ASP A 113 11.27 -25.74 -1.88
CA ASP A 113 11.59 -26.96 -1.14
C ASP A 113 10.50 -28.05 -1.25
N ILE A 114 9.31 -27.72 -1.77
CA ILE A 114 8.21 -28.67 -1.95
C ILE A 114 8.23 -29.27 -3.38
N CYS A 115 8.39 -28.45 -4.41
CA CYS A 115 8.24 -28.89 -5.80
C CYS A 115 9.47 -28.63 -6.70
N GLY A 116 10.55 -28.05 -6.17
CA GLY A 116 11.79 -27.77 -6.89
C GLY A 116 11.72 -26.59 -7.88
N ALA A 117 10.55 -26.01 -8.13
CA ALA A 117 10.41 -24.88 -9.06
C ALA A 117 11.04 -23.60 -8.50
N PRO A 118 11.42 -22.62 -9.35
CA PRO A 118 11.97 -21.36 -8.88
C PRO A 118 11.01 -20.64 -7.92
N MET A 119 11.55 -20.01 -6.88
CA MET A 119 10.79 -19.09 -6.04
C MET A 119 10.88 -17.69 -6.63
N VAL A 120 9.80 -16.93 -6.47
CA VAL A 120 9.66 -15.54 -6.91
C VAL A 120 9.23 -14.66 -5.75
N ILE A 121 9.57 -13.39 -5.84
CA ILE A 121 9.12 -12.37 -4.88
C ILE A 121 7.81 -11.80 -5.40
N LYS A 122 6.76 -11.93 -4.60
CA LYS A 122 5.44 -11.33 -4.88
C LYS A 122 5.10 -10.27 -3.85
N MET A 123 4.31 -9.28 -4.30
CA MET A 123 3.72 -8.30 -3.41
C MET A 123 2.40 -8.84 -2.85
N GLY A 124 2.25 -8.84 -1.55
CA GLY A 124 1.02 -9.21 -0.86
C GLY A 124 0.50 -8.08 0.02
N LYS A 125 -0.67 -8.30 0.63
CA LYS A 125 -1.32 -7.34 1.53
C LYS A 125 -0.42 -6.80 2.67
N TYR A 126 0.57 -7.61 3.08
CA TYR A 126 1.47 -7.30 4.21
C TYR A 126 2.92 -7.04 3.76
N GLY A 127 3.15 -6.81 2.47
CA GLY A 127 4.44 -6.57 1.86
C GLY A 127 4.95 -7.72 1.00
N LYS A 128 6.21 -7.62 0.58
CA LYS A 128 6.86 -8.63 -0.27
C LYS A 128 7.02 -9.96 0.50
N PHE A 129 6.80 -11.08 -0.20
CA PHE A 129 7.00 -12.44 0.29
C PHE A 129 7.51 -13.35 -0.83
N TYR A 130 8.14 -14.46 -0.48
CA TYR A 130 8.51 -15.47 -1.45
C TYR A 130 7.33 -16.39 -1.75
N ALA A 131 7.05 -16.62 -3.04
CA ALA A 131 6.03 -17.55 -3.51
C ALA A 131 6.62 -18.52 -4.54
N CYS A 132 6.04 -19.71 -4.63
CA CYS A 132 6.41 -20.63 -5.69
C CYS A 132 5.87 -20.14 -7.05
N SER A 133 6.70 -20.20 -8.11
CA SER A 133 6.30 -19.82 -9.47
C SER A 133 5.20 -20.72 -10.04
N ARG A 134 5.00 -21.91 -9.50
CA ARG A 134 3.95 -22.87 -9.90
C ARG A 134 2.61 -22.66 -9.20
N PHE A 135 2.39 -21.49 -8.60
CA PHE A 135 1.05 -21.19 -8.11
C PHE A 135 0.03 -21.17 -9.29
N PRO A 136 -1.16 -21.78 -9.16
CA PRO A 136 -1.81 -22.35 -7.95
C PRO A 136 -1.48 -23.79 -7.61
N ASP A 137 -0.74 -24.54 -8.45
CA ASP A 137 -0.44 -25.96 -8.24
C ASP A 137 0.41 -26.20 -6.99
N CYS A 138 1.38 -25.32 -6.74
CA CYS A 138 2.17 -25.29 -5.52
C CYS A 138 1.96 -23.97 -4.77
N ARG A 139 1.37 -24.06 -3.59
CA ARG A 139 1.02 -22.88 -2.75
C ARG A 139 2.09 -22.56 -1.71
N ASN A 140 3.32 -23.02 -1.91
CA ASN A 140 4.40 -22.74 -0.96
C ASN A 140 4.75 -21.26 -0.94
N THR A 141 4.71 -20.67 0.23
CA THR A 141 5.08 -19.26 0.47
C THR A 141 6.00 -19.15 1.68
N LYS A 142 6.95 -18.22 1.64
CA LYS A 142 7.85 -17.92 2.75
C LYS A 142 7.92 -16.41 3.00
N PRO A 143 7.92 -15.96 4.24
CA PRO A 143 8.11 -14.55 4.54
C PRO A 143 9.54 -14.12 4.21
N ILE A 144 9.71 -12.90 3.72
CA ILE A 144 11.02 -12.28 3.61
C ILE A 144 11.40 -11.77 5.00
N VAL A 145 12.39 -12.44 5.63
CA VAL A 145 12.86 -12.09 6.95
C VAL A 145 14.27 -11.53 6.89
N LYS A 146 14.52 -10.42 7.57
CA LYS A 146 15.84 -9.85 7.70
C LYS A 146 16.62 -10.60 8.76
N LYS A 147 17.60 -11.39 8.32
CA LYS A 147 18.56 -12.07 9.21
C LYS A 147 19.55 -11.06 9.77
N ILE A 148 19.88 -11.16 11.05
CA ILE A 148 20.84 -10.26 11.70
C ILE A 148 22.22 -10.92 11.88
N GLY A 149 22.42 -12.14 11.34
CA GLY A 149 23.69 -12.85 11.36
C GLY A 149 24.07 -13.48 12.71
N VAL A 150 23.13 -13.58 13.65
CA VAL A 150 23.36 -14.17 14.97
C VAL A 150 22.62 -15.49 15.09
N THR A 151 23.29 -16.55 15.50
CA THR A 151 22.67 -17.85 15.80
C THR A 151 21.78 -17.73 17.04
N CYS A 152 20.63 -18.38 17.04
CA CYS A 152 19.71 -18.35 18.17
C CYS A 152 20.34 -18.95 19.42
N PRO A 153 20.47 -18.19 20.51
CA PRO A 153 21.11 -18.68 21.75
C PRO A 153 20.31 -19.79 22.47
N LYS A 154 18.99 -19.89 22.20
CA LYS A 154 18.14 -20.91 22.80
C LYS A 154 18.22 -22.26 22.10
N CYS A 155 18.23 -22.29 20.77
CA CYS A 155 18.16 -23.58 20.06
C CYS A 155 19.46 -23.93 19.33
N GLY A 156 20.44 -23.03 19.19
CA GLY A 156 21.71 -23.25 18.50
C GLY A 156 21.62 -23.61 17.00
N LYS A 157 20.41 -23.72 16.46
CA LYS A 157 20.14 -24.22 15.08
C LYS A 157 19.44 -23.21 14.18
N GLY A 158 18.74 -22.24 14.74
CA GLY A 158 18.07 -21.17 13.99
C GLY A 158 18.87 -19.89 14.05
N GLU A 159 18.56 -18.94 13.16
CA GLU A 159 19.13 -17.59 13.18
C GLU A 159 18.15 -16.61 13.83
N VAL A 160 18.68 -15.56 14.42
CA VAL A 160 17.86 -14.46 14.90
C VAL A 160 17.45 -13.60 13.72
N VAL A 161 16.15 -13.34 13.60
CA VAL A 161 15.56 -12.58 12.51
C VAL A 161 14.68 -11.45 13.04
N GLU A 162 14.62 -10.36 12.30
CA GLU A 162 13.69 -9.27 12.58
C GLU A 162 12.27 -9.70 12.21
N LYS A 163 11.35 -9.61 13.15
CA LYS A 163 9.92 -9.87 12.97
C LYS A 163 9.10 -8.64 13.31
N LYS A 164 7.87 -8.56 12.79
CA LYS A 164 6.90 -7.52 13.17
C LYS A 164 5.74 -8.14 13.94
N SER A 165 5.36 -7.51 15.04
CA SER A 165 4.18 -7.90 15.81
C SER A 165 2.89 -7.47 15.09
N LYS A 166 1.72 -7.96 15.54
CA LYS A 166 0.40 -7.52 15.03
C LYS A 166 0.19 -6.00 15.15
N LYS A 167 0.89 -5.34 16.07
CA LYS A 167 0.87 -3.88 16.27
C LYS A 167 2.00 -3.17 15.51
N ASN A 168 2.57 -3.81 14.47
CA ASN A 168 3.66 -3.29 13.62
C ASN A 168 4.96 -2.93 14.38
N ARG A 169 5.13 -3.39 15.62
CA ARG A 169 6.37 -3.18 16.39
C ARG A 169 7.41 -4.22 16.00
N LYS A 170 8.63 -3.77 15.72
CA LYS A 170 9.76 -4.64 15.44
C LYS A 170 10.18 -5.40 16.71
N PHE A 171 10.48 -6.68 16.56
CA PHE A 171 11.10 -7.51 17.58
C PHE A 171 11.99 -8.56 16.94
N TYR A 172 12.89 -9.12 17.72
CA TYR A 172 13.82 -10.14 17.26
C TYR A 172 13.40 -11.50 17.77
N GLY A 173 13.41 -12.50 16.91
CA GLY A 173 13.02 -13.84 17.26
C GLY A 173 13.77 -14.90 16.46
N CYS A 174 13.71 -16.13 16.91
CA CYS A 174 14.31 -17.24 16.19
C CYS A 174 13.57 -17.51 14.87
N SER A 175 14.31 -17.84 13.80
CA SER A 175 13.76 -18.21 12.49
C SER A 175 12.96 -19.52 12.54
N ARG A 176 13.17 -20.36 13.57
CA ARG A 176 12.51 -21.67 13.77
C ARG A 176 11.38 -21.63 14.79
N TYR A 177 11.00 -20.44 15.26
CA TYR A 177 9.89 -20.24 16.21
C TYR A 177 8.70 -19.61 15.50
#